data_ca4b54f406936a3d340b55c0f9c4407f
#
_entry.id   ca4b54f406936a3d340b55c0f9c4407f
#
_cell.length_a   1.000
_cell.length_b   1.000
_cell.length_c   1.000
_cell.angle_alpha   90.00
_cell.angle_beta   90.00
_cell.angle_gamma   90.00
#
_symmetry.space_group_name_H-M   'P 1'
#
loop_
_entity.id
_entity.type
_entity.pdbx_description
1 polymer ?
#
loop_
_entity_poly.entity_id
_entity_poly.type
_entity_poly.pdbx_seq_one_letter_code
_entity_poly.pdbx_strand_id
1 'polypeptide(L)'
;MQNFQGQELDKCFIARTGYTGEEGLEVILPEEDSPEFWDKFLKAGIKPVGLGARDTLRLEAGMNLYGQDMDETTSPLSANMDHTIAYLPAEREFIGKPALIAHKALYDAGKVPELKGLVLESRGILRTGQTIITDQGEGLVTSGGFSPTLKHSIALARIPSNSKTCEVDLRGTPKSVRIVQPNFVRFGKKIYE
;
A
#
# COMPACT_ATOMS: atom_id res chain seq x y z
N MET A 1 4.64 14.06 20.40
CA MET A 1 5.14 12.81 19.76
C MET A 1 5.41 13.08 18.30
N GLN A 2 6.60 12.77 17.79
CA GLN A 2 6.95 12.93 16.38
C GLN A 2 6.37 11.76 15.56
N ASN A 3 6.31 11.90 14.23
CA ASN A 3 5.90 10.80 13.35
C ASN A 3 6.77 9.56 13.55
N PHE A 4 6.18 8.38 13.52
CA PHE A 4 6.82 7.09 13.76
C PHE A 4 7.42 6.89 15.16
N GLN A 5 7.01 7.71 16.14
CA GLN A 5 7.32 7.47 17.54
C GLN A 5 6.16 6.77 18.24
N GLY A 6 6.50 5.87 19.16
CA GLY A 6 5.59 5.25 20.11
C GLY A 6 6.02 5.52 21.54
N GLN A 7 5.08 5.52 22.45
CA GLN A 7 5.32 5.64 23.88
C GLN A 7 4.31 4.85 24.68
N GLU A 8 4.72 4.37 25.83
CA GLU A 8 3.81 3.81 26.83
C GLU A 8 3.19 4.94 27.65
N LEU A 9 1.90 4.83 27.88
CA LEU A 9 1.12 5.74 28.74
C LEU A 9 0.14 4.89 29.55
N ASP A 10 0.36 4.78 30.84
CA ASP A 10 -0.37 3.90 31.74
C ASP A 10 -0.37 2.45 31.21
N LYS A 11 -1.55 1.92 30.86
CA LYS A 11 -1.72 0.57 30.33
C LYS A 11 -1.68 0.51 28.80
N CYS A 12 -1.51 1.65 28.12
CA CYS A 12 -1.63 1.75 26.67
C CYS A 12 -0.26 1.98 26.04
N PHE A 13 -0.08 1.43 24.85
CA PHE A 13 0.97 1.87 23.93
C PHE A 13 0.36 2.70 22.84
N ILE A 14 0.83 3.92 22.66
CA ILE A 14 0.34 4.86 21.65
C ILE A 14 1.46 5.13 20.65
N ALA A 15 1.19 4.92 19.38
CA ALA A 15 2.12 5.23 18.29
C ALA A 15 1.53 6.30 17.36
N ARG A 16 2.35 7.26 16.94
CA ARG A 16 1.98 8.22 15.89
C ARG A 16 2.26 7.60 14.53
N THR A 17 1.47 6.61 14.21
CA THR A 17 1.46 5.81 13.00
C THR A 17 0.02 5.69 12.51
N GLY A 18 -0.18 5.00 11.38
CA GLY A 18 -1.53 4.76 10.85
C GLY A 18 -1.50 4.06 9.50
N TYR A 19 -2.68 3.71 9.04
CA TYR A 19 -2.89 2.96 7.79
C TYR A 19 -3.83 3.69 6.82
N THR A 20 -3.80 5.01 6.84
CA THR A 20 -4.67 5.87 6.02
C THR A 20 -3.90 6.86 5.14
N GLY A 21 -2.60 6.98 5.36
CA GLY A 21 -1.80 8.01 4.70
C GLY A 21 -2.00 9.42 5.25
N GLU A 22 -2.84 9.56 6.27
CA GLU A 22 -3.13 10.82 6.97
C GLU A 22 -2.51 10.81 8.36
N GLU A 23 -2.55 11.94 9.06
CA GLU A 23 -2.11 12.00 10.45
C GLU A 23 -3.06 11.21 11.35
N GLY A 24 -2.49 10.44 12.28
CA GLY A 24 -3.26 9.60 13.16
C GLY A 24 -2.45 9.02 14.31
N LEU A 25 -3.13 8.23 15.10
CA LEU A 25 -2.57 7.47 16.21
C LEU A 25 -3.08 6.04 16.14
N GLU A 26 -2.22 5.10 16.48
CA GLU A 26 -2.58 3.72 16.77
C GLU A 26 -2.44 3.50 18.28
N VAL A 27 -3.48 2.93 18.88
CA VAL A 27 -3.53 2.70 20.33
C VAL A 27 -3.68 1.21 20.57
N ILE A 28 -2.72 0.63 21.26
CA ILE A 28 -2.77 -0.75 21.75
C ILE A 28 -3.08 -0.69 23.24
N LEU A 29 -4.14 -1.37 23.65
CA LEU A 29 -4.63 -1.35 25.02
C LEU A 29 -5.17 -2.73 25.42
N PRO A 30 -5.33 -3.02 26.73
CA PRO A 30 -5.97 -4.24 27.18
C PRO A 30 -7.40 -4.40 26.62
N GLU A 31 -7.79 -5.63 26.32
CA GLU A 31 -9.10 -5.95 25.72
C GLU A 31 -10.26 -5.43 26.58
N GLU A 32 -10.15 -5.59 27.87
CA GLU A 32 -11.16 -5.15 28.85
C GLU A 32 -11.41 -3.64 28.86
N ASP A 33 -10.39 -2.84 28.48
CA ASP A 33 -10.49 -1.38 28.43
C ASP A 33 -11.05 -0.88 27.08
N SER A 34 -11.10 -1.75 26.05
CA SER A 34 -11.50 -1.37 24.68
C SER A 34 -12.89 -0.74 24.57
N PRO A 35 -13.96 -1.24 25.24
CA PRO A 35 -15.29 -0.64 25.14
C PRO A 35 -15.32 0.78 25.70
N GLU A 36 -14.66 1.03 26.83
CA GLU A 36 -14.60 2.36 27.43
C GLU A 36 -13.84 3.35 26.55
N PHE A 37 -12.70 2.94 25.95
CA PHE A 37 -11.94 3.76 25.01
C PHE A 37 -12.74 4.08 23.76
N TRP A 38 -13.44 3.11 23.21
CA TRP A 38 -14.34 3.32 22.06
C TRP A 38 -15.40 4.39 22.35
N ASP A 39 -16.06 4.29 23.50
CA ASP A 39 -17.05 5.26 23.94
C ASP A 39 -16.46 6.68 24.15
N LYS A 40 -15.24 6.75 24.69
CA LYS A 40 -14.52 8.04 24.83
C LYS A 40 -14.25 8.69 23.47
N PHE A 41 -13.85 7.92 22.46
CA PHE A 41 -13.64 8.42 21.11
C PHE A 41 -14.94 8.91 20.48
N LEU A 42 -16.02 8.16 20.60
CA LEU A 42 -17.34 8.57 20.12
C LEU A 42 -17.82 9.87 20.80
N LYS A 43 -17.67 9.98 22.10
CA LYS A 43 -18.02 11.20 22.87
C LYS A 43 -17.14 12.39 22.50
N ALA A 44 -15.89 12.16 22.10
CA ALA A 44 -14.98 13.19 21.58
C ALA A 44 -15.29 13.60 20.12
N GLY A 45 -16.30 12.99 19.48
CA GLY A 45 -16.73 13.32 18.12
C GLY A 45 -15.95 12.60 17.03
N ILE A 46 -15.14 11.60 17.37
CA ILE A 46 -14.45 10.77 16.37
C ILE A 46 -15.49 9.85 15.71
N LYS A 47 -15.53 9.89 14.40
CA LYS A 47 -16.50 9.10 13.62
C LYS A 47 -16.02 7.66 13.48
N PRO A 48 -16.85 6.66 13.83
CA PRO A 48 -16.52 5.28 13.56
C PRO A 48 -16.50 5.00 12.07
N VAL A 49 -15.54 4.19 11.62
CA VAL A 49 -15.40 3.79 10.22
C VAL A 49 -15.26 2.27 10.12
N GLY A 50 -15.83 1.69 9.07
CA GLY A 50 -15.73 0.26 8.81
C GLY A 50 -14.54 -0.13 7.94
N LEU A 51 -14.37 -1.44 7.74
CA LEU A 51 -13.29 -2.03 6.96
C LEU A 51 -13.23 -1.52 5.51
N GLY A 52 -14.38 -1.25 4.89
CA GLY A 52 -14.42 -0.71 3.54
C GLY A 52 -13.79 0.68 3.42
N ALA A 53 -14.01 1.57 4.41
CA ALA A 53 -13.38 2.86 4.46
C ALA A 53 -11.87 2.74 4.71
N ARG A 54 -11.46 1.86 5.64
CA ARG A 54 -10.06 1.56 5.92
C ARG A 54 -9.34 1.05 4.67
N ASP A 55 -9.94 0.11 3.92
CA ASP A 55 -9.35 -0.44 2.69
C ASP A 55 -9.24 0.63 1.59
N THR A 56 -10.25 1.46 1.43
CA THR A 56 -10.19 2.59 0.48
C THR A 56 -9.07 3.57 0.82
N LEU A 57 -8.97 3.97 2.08
CA LEU A 57 -7.96 4.94 2.53
C LEU A 57 -6.54 4.40 2.39
N ARG A 58 -6.29 3.15 2.80
CA ARG A 58 -4.95 2.55 2.64
C ARG A 58 -4.57 2.42 1.16
N LEU A 59 -5.53 2.07 0.27
CA LEU A 59 -5.29 1.97 -1.16
C LEU A 59 -4.97 3.34 -1.77
N GLU A 60 -5.73 4.38 -1.42
CA GLU A 60 -5.44 5.76 -1.82
C GLU A 60 -4.05 6.21 -1.35
N ALA A 61 -3.64 5.79 -0.16
CA ALA A 61 -2.31 6.05 0.37
C ALA A 61 -1.19 5.21 -0.28
N GLY A 62 -1.54 4.18 -1.05
CA GLY A 62 -0.60 3.25 -1.66
C GLY A 62 0.01 2.26 -0.66
N MET A 63 -0.67 1.99 0.45
CA MET A 63 -0.21 1.06 1.47
C MET A 63 -0.64 -0.37 1.16
N ASN A 64 0.31 -1.29 1.28
CA ASN A 64 0.11 -2.71 0.99
C ASN A 64 -0.87 -3.36 1.96
N LEU A 65 -1.64 -4.31 1.47
CA LEU A 65 -2.43 -5.22 2.28
C LEU A 65 -1.76 -6.59 2.28
N TYR A 66 -1.38 -7.08 3.48
CA TYR A 66 -0.81 -8.42 3.64
C TYR A 66 -1.80 -9.50 3.17
N GLY A 67 -1.28 -10.48 2.45
CA GLY A 67 -2.08 -11.55 1.82
C GLY A 67 -2.64 -11.19 0.44
N GLN A 68 -2.51 -9.93 -0.01
CA GLN A 68 -2.87 -9.50 -1.36
C GLN A 68 -1.70 -8.86 -2.11
N ASP A 69 -1.16 -7.76 -1.59
CA ASP A 69 -0.07 -7.02 -2.23
C ASP A 69 1.29 -7.61 -1.90
N MET A 70 1.41 -8.30 -0.80
CA MET A 70 2.61 -9.00 -0.34
C MET A 70 2.24 -10.14 0.60
N ASP A 71 3.16 -11.09 0.73
CA ASP A 71 3.14 -12.19 1.67
C ASP A 71 4.58 -12.66 1.98
N GLU A 72 4.73 -13.80 2.67
CA GLU A 72 6.02 -14.37 3.04
C GLU A 72 6.90 -14.76 1.85
N THR A 73 6.32 -14.92 0.66
CA THR A 73 7.03 -15.26 -0.57
C THR A 73 7.45 -14.05 -1.39
N THR A 74 6.99 -12.86 -0.99
CA THR A 74 7.22 -11.62 -1.70
C THR A 74 8.39 -10.85 -1.10
N SER A 75 9.41 -10.57 -1.92
CA SER A 75 10.49 -9.70 -1.48
C SER A 75 9.99 -8.27 -1.21
N PRO A 76 10.46 -7.60 -0.14
CA PRO A 76 10.11 -6.21 0.12
C PRO A 76 10.48 -5.26 -1.04
N LEU A 77 11.48 -5.58 -1.84
CA LEU A 77 11.83 -4.81 -3.05
C LEU A 77 10.71 -4.87 -4.09
N SER A 78 10.12 -6.05 -4.31
CA SER A 78 8.98 -6.24 -5.22
C SER A 78 7.64 -5.76 -4.64
N ALA A 79 7.62 -5.36 -3.37
CA ALA A 79 6.45 -4.85 -2.66
C ALA A 79 6.50 -3.32 -2.44
N ASN A 80 7.44 -2.61 -3.08
CA ASN A 80 7.67 -1.18 -2.88
C ASN A 80 7.98 -0.81 -1.41
N MET A 81 8.72 -1.68 -0.72
CA MET A 81 9.09 -1.54 0.69
C MET A 81 10.62 -1.47 0.91
N ASP A 82 11.41 -1.23 -0.12
CA ASP A 82 12.86 -1.13 -0.06
C ASP A 82 13.33 -0.04 0.91
N HIS A 83 12.60 1.06 1.00
CA HIS A 83 12.85 2.17 1.93
C HIS A 83 12.77 1.76 3.42
N THR A 84 12.17 0.62 3.73
CA THR A 84 12.10 0.09 5.10
C THR A 84 13.33 -0.72 5.49
N ILE A 85 14.23 -1.03 4.55
CA ILE A 85 15.40 -1.86 4.77
C ILE A 85 16.61 -0.98 5.10
N ALA A 86 17.15 -1.15 6.31
CA ALA A 86 18.36 -0.44 6.72
C ALA A 86 19.61 -1.24 6.32
N TYR A 87 20.14 -0.98 5.13
CA TYR A 87 21.39 -1.59 4.66
C TYR A 87 22.65 -0.97 5.30
N LEU A 88 22.54 0.24 5.83
CA LEU A 88 23.64 0.97 6.46
C LEU A 88 23.50 0.96 7.97
N PRO A 89 24.62 0.95 8.73
CA PRO A 89 25.98 0.82 8.25
C PRO A 89 26.23 -0.57 7.63
N ALA A 90 27.21 -0.69 6.73
CA ALA A 90 27.44 -1.91 5.93
C ALA A 90 27.75 -3.15 6.78
N GLU A 91 28.37 -2.98 7.94
CA GLU A 91 28.71 -4.02 8.90
C GLU A 91 27.50 -4.50 9.73
N ARG A 92 26.36 -3.79 9.68
CA ARG A 92 25.14 -4.22 10.36
C ARG A 92 24.61 -5.51 9.77
N GLU A 93 24.53 -6.55 10.57
CA GLU A 93 24.00 -7.84 10.17
C GLU A 93 22.54 -7.99 10.62
N PHE A 94 21.73 -8.66 9.78
CA PHE A 94 20.36 -9.06 10.08
C PHE A 94 19.97 -10.29 9.25
N ILE A 95 18.97 -11.03 9.70
CA ILE A 95 18.48 -12.24 9.05
C ILE A 95 17.96 -11.87 7.65
N GLY A 96 18.44 -12.57 6.60
CA GLY A 96 18.04 -12.37 5.22
C GLY A 96 18.84 -11.32 4.45
N LYS A 97 19.79 -10.58 5.06
CA LYS A 97 20.60 -9.57 4.37
C LYS A 97 21.30 -10.06 3.12
N PRO A 98 22.00 -11.23 3.08
CA PRO A 98 22.62 -11.74 1.86
C PRO A 98 21.62 -11.99 0.73
N ALA A 99 20.44 -12.55 1.05
CA ALA A 99 19.38 -12.79 0.08
C ALA A 99 18.80 -11.48 -0.48
N LEU A 100 18.62 -10.47 0.37
CA LEU A 100 18.14 -9.16 -0.06
C LEU A 100 19.15 -8.43 -0.95
N ILE A 101 20.46 -8.54 -0.67
CA ILE A 101 21.52 -7.95 -1.51
C ILE A 101 21.52 -8.64 -2.89
N ALA A 102 21.43 -9.97 -2.93
CA ALA A 102 21.35 -10.71 -4.20
C ALA A 102 20.09 -10.35 -4.99
N HIS A 103 18.94 -10.25 -4.32
CA HIS A 103 17.68 -9.85 -4.96
C HIS A 103 17.70 -8.39 -5.44
N LYS A 104 18.36 -7.50 -4.69
CA LYS A 104 18.53 -6.11 -5.10
C LYS A 104 19.27 -5.97 -6.43
N ALA A 105 20.30 -6.76 -6.67
CA ALA A 105 21.00 -6.77 -7.95
C ALA A 105 20.08 -7.16 -9.12
N LEU A 106 19.13 -8.08 -8.92
CA LEU A 106 18.12 -8.44 -9.93
C LEU A 106 17.08 -7.34 -10.10
N TYR A 107 16.65 -6.72 -9.00
CA TYR A 107 15.72 -5.61 -9.00
C TYR A 107 16.29 -4.39 -9.76
N ASP A 108 17.51 -3.98 -9.44
CA ASP A 108 18.20 -2.86 -10.10
C ASP A 108 18.47 -3.14 -11.59
N ALA A 109 18.60 -4.41 -11.97
CA ALA A 109 18.72 -4.85 -13.36
C ALA A 109 17.36 -4.97 -14.09
N GLY A 110 16.23 -4.68 -13.44
CA GLY A 110 14.88 -4.78 -14.01
C GLY A 110 14.45 -6.21 -14.35
N LYS A 111 14.96 -7.20 -13.61
CA LYS A 111 14.69 -8.63 -13.86
C LYS A 111 13.62 -9.24 -12.97
N VAL A 112 13.03 -8.46 -12.10
CA VAL A 112 11.96 -8.90 -11.20
C VAL A 112 10.77 -7.97 -11.30
N PRO A 113 9.53 -8.47 -11.09
CA PRO A 113 8.35 -7.63 -11.12
C PRO A 113 8.36 -6.58 -10.01
N GLU A 114 7.73 -5.47 -10.27
CA GLU A 114 7.58 -4.34 -9.35
C GLU A 114 6.12 -4.11 -8.99
N LEU A 115 5.86 -3.64 -7.78
CA LEU A 115 4.56 -3.13 -7.39
C LEU A 115 4.42 -1.68 -7.86
N LYS A 116 3.46 -1.44 -8.73
CA LYS A 116 3.14 -0.11 -9.27
C LYS A 116 1.70 0.27 -8.97
N GLY A 117 1.45 1.56 -8.98
CA GLY A 117 0.10 2.10 -8.99
C GLY A 117 -0.47 2.12 -10.40
N LEU A 118 -1.75 1.81 -10.53
CA LEU A 118 -2.50 1.92 -11.77
C LEU A 118 -3.67 2.87 -11.60
N VAL A 119 -3.91 3.69 -12.62
CA VAL A 119 -5.01 4.66 -12.66
C VAL A 119 -5.86 4.40 -13.89
N LEU A 120 -7.16 4.13 -13.68
CA LEU A 120 -8.15 3.99 -14.72
C LEU A 120 -9.04 5.24 -14.73
N GLU A 121 -8.77 6.15 -15.63
CA GLU A 121 -9.54 7.41 -15.76
C GLU A 121 -10.87 7.22 -16.52
N SER A 122 -10.96 6.16 -17.33
CA SER A 122 -12.20 5.80 -18.01
C SER A 122 -13.17 5.07 -17.07
N ARG A 123 -14.43 4.95 -17.49
CA ARG A 123 -15.45 4.23 -16.70
C ARG A 123 -15.07 2.76 -16.51
N GLY A 124 -15.02 2.32 -15.25
CA GLY A 124 -14.70 0.95 -14.85
C GLY A 124 -14.17 0.88 -13.43
N ILE A 125 -13.97 -0.33 -12.93
CA ILE A 125 -13.38 -0.58 -11.61
C ILE A 125 -12.34 -1.67 -11.75
N LEU A 126 -11.11 -1.35 -11.38
CA LEU A 126 -10.02 -2.32 -11.22
C LEU A 126 -10.28 -3.17 -9.98
N ARG A 127 -10.04 -4.48 -10.09
CA ARG A 127 -10.28 -5.43 -9.00
C ARG A 127 -9.10 -6.38 -8.85
N THR A 128 -8.87 -6.82 -7.64
CA THR A 128 -7.91 -7.87 -7.31
C THR A 128 -8.10 -9.09 -8.21
N GLY A 129 -7.00 -9.66 -8.70
CA GLY A 129 -6.99 -10.84 -9.54
C GLY A 129 -7.18 -10.58 -11.04
N GLN A 130 -7.34 -9.32 -11.47
CA GLN A 130 -7.40 -9.01 -12.90
C GLN A 130 -6.00 -9.08 -13.52
N THR A 131 -5.91 -9.76 -14.66
CA THR A 131 -4.69 -9.78 -15.47
C THR A 131 -4.46 -8.43 -16.13
N ILE A 132 -3.23 -8.03 -16.15
CA ILE A 132 -2.71 -6.82 -16.78
C ILE A 132 -1.84 -7.24 -17.97
N ILE A 133 -1.98 -6.58 -19.08
CA ILE A 133 -1.12 -6.76 -20.26
C ILE A 133 -0.25 -5.51 -20.38
N THR A 134 1.05 -5.71 -20.41
CA THR A 134 2.03 -4.62 -20.59
C THR A 134 2.88 -4.89 -21.82
N ASP A 135 3.66 -3.89 -22.25
CA ASP A 135 4.66 -4.02 -23.30
C ASP A 135 5.84 -4.94 -22.91
N GLN A 136 5.95 -5.33 -21.64
CA GLN A 136 6.99 -6.24 -21.12
C GLN A 136 6.45 -7.62 -20.70
N GLY A 137 5.15 -7.87 -20.84
CA GLY A 137 4.51 -9.12 -20.46
C GLY A 137 3.30 -8.94 -19.56
N GLU A 138 2.86 -10.02 -18.94
CA GLU A 138 1.67 -10.00 -18.08
C GLU A 138 2.00 -9.58 -16.64
N GLY A 139 1.03 -8.94 -16.02
CA GLY A 139 1.01 -8.58 -14.61
C GLY A 139 -0.33 -8.92 -13.97
N LEU A 140 -0.45 -8.60 -12.68
CA LEU A 140 -1.64 -8.90 -11.88
C LEU A 140 -2.01 -7.72 -10.99
N VAL A 141 -3.30 -7.36 -10.97
CA VAL A 141 -3.85 -6.44 -9.95
C VAL A 141 -3.88 -7.16 -8.61
N THR A 142 -3.15 -6.64 -7.64
CA THR A 142 -3.10 -7.18 -6.27
C THR A 142 -4.16 -6.56 -5.38
N SER A 143 -4.41 -5.25 -5.52
CA SER A 143 -5.48 -4.53 -4.85
C SER A 143 -6.11 -3.53 -5.82
N GLY A 144 -7.43 -3.41 -5.84
CA GLY A 144 -8.09 -2.46 -6.74
C GLY A 144 -9.46 -2.03 -6.24
N GLY A 145 -9.81 -0.77 -6.52
CA GLY A 145 -11.08 -0.21 -6.09
C GLY A 145 -11.37 1.17 -6.66
N PHE A 146 -12.51 1.73 -6.30
CA PHE A 146 -12.86 3.11 -6.59
C PHE A 146 -12.27 4.03 -5.54
N SER A 147 -11.62 5.11 -5.97
CA SER A 147 -11.17 6.18 -5.09
C SER A 147 -12.24 7.26 -4.96
N PRO A 148 -12.83 7.45 -3.79
CA PRO A 148 -13.77 8.55 -3.55
C PRO A 148 -13.14 9.93 -3.68
N THR A 149 -11.86 10.05 -3.30
CA THR A 149 -11.11 11.31 -3.40
C THR A 149 -10.84 11.69 -4.85
N LEU A 150 -10.39 10.74 -5.67
CA LEU A 150 -9.98 10.97 -7.05
C LEU A 150 -11.13 10.85 -8.06
N LYS A 151 -12.26 10.24 -7.66
CA LYS A 151 -13.45 10.00 -8.50
C LYS A 151 -13.23 9.06 -9.68
N HIS A 152 -12.20 8.22 -9.61
CA HIS A 152 -11.94 7.16 -10.60
C HIS A 152 -11.34 5.91 -9.92
N SER A 153 -11.09 4.86 -10.69
CA SER A 153 -10.54 3.63 -10.15
C SER A 153 -9.02 3.66 -10.10
N ILE A 154 -8.48 3.15 -9.00
CA ILE A 154 -7.04 2.96 -8.76
C ILE A 154 -6.75 1.52 -8.38
N ALA A 155 -5.51 1.09 -8.55
CA ALA A 155 -5.08 -0.24 -8.13
C ALA A 155 -3.58 -0.26 -7.78
N LEU A 156 -3.21 -1.21 -6.93
CA LEU A 156 -1.84 -1.72 -6.84
C LEU A 156 -1.75 -2.95 -7.74
N ALA A 157 -0.69 -3.05 -8.50
CA ALA A 157 -0.47 -4.18 -9.39
C ALA A 157 1.00 -4.57 -9.43
N ARG A 158 1.26 -5.86 -9.52
CA ARG A 158 2.60 -6.39 -9.77
C ARG A 158 2.77 -6.58 -11.27
N ILE A 159 3.64 -5.80 -11.86
CA ILE A 159 3.89 -5.78 -13.30
C ILE A 159 5.38 -5.99 -13.58
N PRO A 160 5.75 -6.48 -14.78
CA PRO A 160 7.14 -6.55 -15.19
C PRO A 160 7.82 -5.18 -15.08
N SER A 161 9.08 -5.17 -14.66
CA SER A 161 9.89 -3.95 -14.60
C SER A 161 10.00 -3.29 -15.99
N ASN A 162 10.18 -1.98 -15.97
CA ASN A 162 10.31 -1.16 -17.18
C ASN A 162 9.07 -1.13 -18.09
N SER A 163 7.92 -1.62 -17.65
CA SER A 163 6.65 -1.49 -18.37
C SER A 163 6.28 -0.02 -18.57
N LYS A 164 5.94 0.35 -19.80
CA LYS A 164 5.58 1.72 -20.19
C LYS A 164 4.09 1.83 -20.54
N THR A 165 3.52 0.78 -21.05
CA THR A 165 2.09 0.70 -21.40
C THR A 165 1.41 -0.40 -20.60
N CYS A 166 0.15 -0.19 -20.30
CA CYS A 166 -0.61 -1.12 -19.48
C CYS A 166 -2.10 -1.11 -19.89
N GLU A 167 -2.64 -2.29 -20.07
CA GLU A 167 -4.06 -2.50 -20.36
C GLU A 167 -4.64 -3.54 -19.42
N VAL A 168 -5.91 -3.37 -19.08
CA VAL A 168 -6.69 -4.34 -18.29
C VAL A 168 -7.92 -4.76 -19.07
N ASP A 169 -8.25 -6.03 -19.04
CA ASP A 169 -9.54 -6.47 -19.59
C ASP A 169 -10.67 -6.18 -18.59
N LEU A 170 -11.59 -5.33 -19.01
CA LEU A 170 -12.83 -5.09 -18.30
C LEU A 170 -14.01 -5.71 -19.06
N ARG A 171 -14.34 -6.96 -18.69
CA ARG A 171 -15.47 -7.71 -19.28
C ARG A 171 -15.37 -7.86 -20.79
N GLY A 172 -14.23 -8.28 -21.29
CA GLY A 172 -13.97 -8.47 -22.71
C GLY A 172 -13.62 -7.20 -23.47
N THR A 173 -13.41 -6.09 -22.77
CA THR A 173 -13.03 -4.80 -23.39
C THR A 173 -11.69 -4.37 -22.80
N PRO A 174 -10.61 -4.34 -23.60
CA PRO A 174 -9.34 -3.77 -23.17
C PRO A 174 -9.48 -2.29 -22.82
N LYS A 175 -8.95 -1.89 -21.70
CA LYS A 175 -8.87 -0.50 -21.23
C LYS A 175 -7.45 -0.14 -20.90
N SER A 176 -6.96 0.91 -21.50
CA SER A 176 -5.67 1.48 -21.13
C SER A 176 -5.73 2.04 -19.73
N VAL A 177 -4.71 1.73 -18.93
CA VAL A 177 -4.51 2.24 -17.57
C VAL A 177 -3.14 2.90 -17.49
N ARG A 178 -3.05 3.96 -16.71
CA ARG A 178 -1.81 4.69 -16.52
C ARG A 178 -1.02 4.08 -15.37
N ILE A 179 0.26 3.83 -15.59
CA ILE A 179 1.22 3.38 -14.57
C ILE A 179 1.71 4.62 -13.82
N VAL A 180 1.66 4.57 -12.49
CA VAL A 180 2.14 5.63 -11.59
C VAL A 180 2.90 5.02 -10.42
N GLN A 181 3.56 5.84 -9.62
CA GLN A 181 4.06 5.39 -8.32
C GLN A 181 2.86 5.02 -7.42
N PRO A 182 2.99 3.99 -6.56
CA PRO A 182 1.87 3.47 -5.77
C PRO A 182 1.48 4.38 -4.59
N ASN A 183 1.40 5.66 -4.84
CA ASN A 183 0.99 6.72 -3.93
C ASN A 183 -0.01 7.59 -4.67
N PHE A 184 -1.27 7.57 -4.31
CA PHE A 184 -2.31 8.27 -5.06
C PHE A 184 -2.78 9.54 -4.39
N VAL A 185 -2.98 9.49 -3.07
CA VAL A 185 -3.53 10.59 -2.26
C VAL A 185 -2.71 10.80 -1.00
N ARG A 186 -2.48 12.06 -0.64
CA ARG A 186 -1.96 12.48 0.66
C ARG A 186 -2.69 13.75 1.11
N PHE A 187 -3.09 13.82 2.37
CA PHE A 187 -3.81 14.95 2.95
C PHE A 187 -5.01 15.37 2.09
N GLY A 188 -5.79 14.38 1.63
CA GLY A 188 -6.94 14.59 0.77
C GLY A 188 -6.64 15.12 -0.64
N LYS A 189 -5.39 15.13 -1.08
CA LYS A 189 -4.95 15.66 -2.37
C LYS A 189 -4.30 14.57 -3.23
N LYS A 190 -4.59 14.63 -4.53
CA LYS A 190 -3.88 13.85 -5.55
C LYS A 190 -2.39 14.21 -5.54
N ILE A 191 -1.50 13.20 -5.58
CA ILE A 191 -0.04 13.39 -5.54
C ILE A 191 0.73 12.78 -6.72
N TYR A 192 0.09 12.01 -7.60
CA TYR A 192 0.70 11.53 -8.84
C TYR A 192 0.45 12.51 -9.99
N GLU A 193 1.38 12.55 -10.93
CA GLU A 193 1.30 13.34 -12.17
C GLU A 193 0.55 12.60 -13.29
#